data_c47129609a03257de6f9743f9eddbde8
#
_entry.id   c47129609a03257de6f9743f9eddbde8
#
_cell.length_a   1.000
_cell.length_b   1.000
_cell.length_c   1.000
_cell.angle_alpha   90.00
_cell.angle_beta   90.00
_cell.angle_gamma   90.00
#
_symmetry.space_group_name_H-M   'P 1'
#
loop_
_entity.id
_entity.type
_entity.pdbx_description
1 polymer ?
#
loop_
_entity_poly.entity_id
_entity_poly.type
_entity_poly.pdbx_seq_one_letter_code
_entity_poly.pdbx_strand_id
1 'polypeptide(L)'
;DFFELQQPWKLIIDPQTPDAQYHYYQLRVSDYVTPDYPPVYHWYGRNDIVLMCMNWAAQGPVLERALVKNHVPHVEVVYDNAPHKIGPGDGTPAEGWLNDAAAFWEEQTAQAQQPAA
;
A
#
# COMPACT_ATOMS: atom_id res chain seq x y z
N ASP A 1 -2.79 6.06 30.29
CA ASP A 1 -1.50 5.45 29.99
C ASP A 1 -0.80 6.21 28.85
N PHE A 2 0.44 6.63 29.08
CA PHE A 2 1.23 7.38 28.09
C PHE A 2 1.40 6.61 26.77
N PHE A 3 1.54 5.29 26.85
CA PHE A 3 1.65 4.43 25.66
C PHE A 3 0.35 4.42 24.84
N GLU A 4 -0.79 4.41 25.48
CA GLU A 4 -2.09 4.49 24.82
C GLU A 4 -2.32 5.84 24.14
N LEU A 5 -1.86 6.92 24.77
CA LEU A 5 -1.95 8.27 24.19
C LEU A 5 -1.11 8.44 22.92
N GLN A 6 -0.06 7.62 22.75
CA GLN A 6 0.79 7.63 21.57
C GLN A 6 0.23 6.77 20.42
N GLN A 7 -0.88 6.10 20.65
CA GLN A 7 -1.54 5.26 19.65
C GLN A 7 -2.98 5.73 19.38
N PRO A 8 -3.19 6.99 18.94
CA PRO A 8 -4.53 7.52 18.73
C PRO A 8 -5.31 6.74 17.66
N TRP A 9 -4.63 6.10 16.73
CA TRP A 9 -5.23 5.21 15.73
C TRP A 9 -5.95 4.02 16.38
N LYS A 10 -5.48 3.56 17.53
CA LYS A 10 -6.09 2.46 18.27
C LYS A 10 -7.50 2.79 18.75
N LEU A 11 -7.75 4.06 19.02
CA LEU A 11 -9.08 4.54 19.42
C LEU A 11 -10.06 4.60 18.23
N ILE A 12 -9.54 4.71 17.01
CA ILE A 12 -10.33 4.89 15.80
C ILE A 12 -10.53 3.57 15.06
N ILE A 13 -9.51 2.73 15.03
CA ILE A 13 -9.47 1.51 14.20
C ILE A 13 -9.08 0.25 15.00
N ASP A 14 -9.23 0.27 16.33
CA ASP A 14 -8.99 -0.92 17.15
C ASP A 14 -10.05 -1.98 16.80
N PRO A 15 -9.64 -3.12 16.25
CA PRO A 15 -10.57 -4.18 15.84
C PRO A 15 -11.25 -4.90 17.03
N GLN A 16 -10.94 -4.50 18.26
CA GLN A 16 -11.55 -5.08 19.46
C GLN A 16 -12.98 -4.60 19.71
N THR A 17 -13.40 -3.49 19.09
CA THR A 17 -14.76 -2.98 19.21
C THR A 17 -15.53 -3.11 17.90
N PRO A 18 -16.87 -3.30 17.94
CA PRO A 18 -17.67 -3.38 16.72
C PRO A 18 -17.58 -2.13 15.84
N ASP A 19 -17.59 -0.95 16.44
CA ASP A 19 -17.48 0.32 15.70
C ASP A 19 -16.10 0.46 15.05
N ALA A 20 -15.05 0.10 15.78
CA ALA A 20 -13.68 0.13 15.25
C ALA A 20 -13.50 -0.89 14.13
N GLN A 21 -14.07 -2.07 14.25
CA GLN A 21 -14.08 -3.07 13.17
C GLN A 21 -14.76 -2.53 11.92
N TYR A 22 -15.90 -1.88 12.07
CA TYR A 22 -16.62 -1.28 10.95
C TYR A 22 -15.77 -0.23 10.23
N HIS A 23 -15.17 0.70 10.96
CA HIS A 23 -14.29 1.72 10.38
C HIS A 23 -13.03 1.11 9.76
N TYR A 24 -12.43 0.13 10.40
CA TYR A 24 -11.27 -0.58 9.86
C TYR A 24 -11.57 -1.19 8.48
N TYR A 25 -12.68 -1.90 8.36
CA TYR A 25 -13.06 -2.50 7.08
C TYR A 25 -13.40 -1.46 6.01
N GLN A 26 -13.99 -0.34 6.40
CA GLN A 26 -14.27 0.75 5.45
C GLN A 26 -12.99 1.40 4.90
N LEU A 27 -11.89 1.39 5.67
CA LEU A 27 -10.62 2.00 5.27
C LEU A 27 -9.66 1.02 4.60
N ARG A 28 -9.98 -0.24 4.59
CA ARG A 28 -9.09 -1.25 4.02
C ARG A 28 -9.18 -1.28 2.49
N VAL A 29 -8.16 -0.70 1.85
CA VAL A 29 -8.10 -0.54 0.39
C VAL A 29 -8.28 -1.86 -0.36
N SER A 30 -7.70 -2.95 0.15
CA SER A 30 -7.77 -4.27 -0.50
C SER A 30 -9.21 -4.80 -0.68
N ASP A 31 -10.18 -4.34 0.11
CA ASP A 31 -11.58 -4.74 -0.02
C ASP A 31 -12.29 -4.07 -1.18
N TYR A 32 -11.70 -3.01 -1.72
CA TYR A 32 -12.24 -2.24 -2.85
C TYR A 32 -11.62 -2.62 -4.19
N VAL A 33 -10.68 -3.55 -4.20
CA VAL A 33 -10.05 -4.02 -5.43
C VAL A 33 -11.03 -4.90 -6.20
N THR A 34 -11.32 -4.46 -7.43
CA THR A 34 -12.18 -5.16 -8.38
C THR A 34 -11.40 -5.40 -9.67
N PRO A 35 -11.91 -6.21 -10.62
CA PRO A 35 -11.27 -6.37 -11.93
C PRO A 35 -11.10 -5.06 -12.72
N ASP A 36 -11.91 -4.05 -12.41
CA ASP A 36 -11.86 -2.74 -13.05
C ASP A 36 -11.00 -1.73 -12.27
N TYR A 37 -10.29 -2.19 -11.24
CA TYR A 37 -9.44 -1.32 -10.42
C TYR A 37 -8.29 -0.75 -11.28
N PRO A 38 -7.95 0.54 -11.12
CA PRO A 38 -6.86 1.11 -11.91
C PRO A 38 -5.51 0.45 -11.59
N PRO A 39 -4.56 0.48 -12.53
CA PRO A 39 -3.21 -0.03 -12.28
C PRO A 39 -2.57 0.56 -11.03
N VAL A 40 -1.85 -0.25 -10.29
CA VAL A 40 -1.28 0.12 -8.99
C VAL A 40 0.23 -0.09 -8.98
N TYR A 41 0.96 0.94 -8.59
CA TYR A 41 2.37 0.84 -8.22
C TYR A 41 2.47 1.07 -6.72
N HIS A 42 2.97 0.09 -5.96
CA HIS A 42 3.15 0.24 -4.53
C HIS A 42 4.50 -0.29 -4.07
N TRP A 43 5.03 0.36 -3.02
CA TRP A 43 6.28 -0.07 -2.42
C TRP A 43 6.25 0.11 -0.90
N TYR A 44 7.08 -0.66 -0.23
CA TYR A 44 7.31 -0.53 1.21
C TYR A 44 8.66 -1.10 1.61
N GLY A 45 9.12 -0.72 2.80
CA GLY A 45 10.30 -1.30 3.41
C GLY A 45 9.97 -2.61 4.12
N ARG A 46 10.74 -3.65 3.86
CA ARG A 46 10.53 -4.98 4.48
C ARG A 46 10.53 -4.91 6.01
N ASN A 47 11.42 -4.10 6.55
CA ASN A 47 11.63 -3.96 7.99
C ASN A 47 11.16 -2.59 8.49
N ASP A 48 10.16 -2.02 7.87
CA ASP A 48 9.59 -0.76 8.31
C ASP A 48 9.00 -0.92 9.71
N ILE A 49 9.70 -0.33 10.69
CA ILE A 49 9.33 -0.46 12.11
C ILE A 49 7.97 0.16 12.42
N VAL A 50 7.58 1.20 11.69
CA VAL A 50 6.27 1.83 11.87
C VAL A 50 5.17 0.88 11.44
N LEU A 51 5.32 0.23 10.30
CA LEU A 51 4.40 -0.78 9.83
C LEU A 51 4.33 -1.98 10.78
N MET A 52 5.47 -2.41 11.31
CA MET A 52 5.53 -3.51 12.27
C MET A 52 4.84 -3.17 13.58
N CYS A 53 5.11 -1.98 14.14
CA CYS A 53 4.53 -1.54 15.40
C CYS A 53 3.01 -1.31 15.31
N MET A 54 2.52 -0.91 14.16
CA MET A 54 1.10 -0.64 13.92
C MET A 54 0.35 -1.83 13.31
N ASN A 55 1.01 -2.98 13.21
CA ASN A 55 0.49 -4.17 12.55
C ASN A 55 0.10 -3.94 11.09
N TRP A 56 0.71 -2.96 10.45
CA TRP A 56 0.48 -2.63 9.04
C TRP A 56 1.40 -3.42 8.10
N ALA A 57 2.36 -4.14 8.64
CA ALA A 57 3.31 -4.92 7.84
C ALA A 57 2.63 -5.90 6.87
N ALA A 58 1.41 -6.30 7.17
CA ALA A 58 0.64 -7.19 6.31
C ALA A 58 -0.13 -6.46 5.20
N GLN A 59 -0.19 -5.13 5.21
CA GLN A 59 -1.03 -4.39 4.24
C GLN A 59 -0.52 -4.50 2.81
N GLY A 60 0.80 -4.42 2.60
CA GLY A 60 1.41 -4.64 1.31
C GLY A 60 1.05 -6.01 0.72
N PRO A 61 1.36 -7.11 1.40
CA PRO A 61 0.97 -8.46 0.97
C PRO A 61 -0.53 -8.67 0.81
N VAL A 62 -1.36 -8.05 1.63
CA VAL A 62 -2.83 -8.13 1.51
C VAL A 62 -3.31 -7.44 0.24
N LEU A 63 -2.80 -6.25 -0.04
CA LEU A 63 -3.10 -5.54 -1.28
C LEU A 63 -2.62 -6.33 -2.50
N GLU A 64 -1.40 -6.83 -2.46
CA GLU A 64 -0.83 -7.66 -3.52
C GLU A 64 -1.73 -8.84 -3.86
N ARG A 65 -2.17 -9.60 -2.86
CA ARG A 65 -3.08 -10.73 -3.08
C ARG A 65 -4.40 -10.31 -3.74
N ALA A 66 -4.94 -9.16 -3.35
CA ALA A 66 -6.18 -8.65 -3.94
C ALA A 66 -5.99 -8.24 -5.41
N LEU A 67 -4.87 -7.61 -5.72
CA LEU A 67 -4.52 -7.20 -7.09
C LEU A 67 -4.32 -8.43 -8.00
N VAL A 68 -3.58 -9.43 -7.52
CA VAL A 68 -3.36 -10.68 -8.24
C VAL A 68 -4.69 -11.41 -8.50
N LYS A 69 -5.51 -11.55 -7.47
CA LYS A 69 -6.81 -12.23 -7.56
C LYS A 69 -7.73 -11.59 -8.61
N ASN A 70 -7.68 -10.28 -8.72
CA ASN A 70 -8.54 -9.51 -9.64
C ASN A 70 -7.86 -9.21 -10.99
N HIS A 71 -6.67 -9.75 -11.23
CA HIS A 71 -5.91 -9.54 -12.47
C HIS A 71 -5.66 -8.06 -12.78
N VAL A 72 -5.49 -7.23 -11.75
CA VAL A 72 -5.19 -5.80 -11.89
C VAL A 72 -3.72 -5.65 -12.26
N PRO A 73 -3.37 -4.87 -13.30
CA PRO A 73 -1.97 -4.55 -13.59
C PRO A 73 -1.32 -3.84 -12.40
N HIS A 74 -0.19 -4.36 -11.91
CA HIS A 74 0.44 -3.78 -10.73
C HIS A 74 1.92 -4.10 -10.65
N VAL A 75 2.63 -3.30 -9.87
CA VAL A 75 4.01 -3.52 -9.47
C VAL A 75 4.09 -3.42 -7.95
N GLU A 76 4.63 -4.44 -7.30
CA GLU A 76 5.03 -4.40 -5.90
C GLU A 76 6.55 -4.35 -5.81
N VAL A 77 7.09 -3.37 -5.08
CA VAL A 77 8.51 -3.30 -4.78
C VAL A 77 8.71 -3.33 -3.27
N VAL A 78 9.48 -4.30 -2.79
CA VAL A 78 9.82 -4.42 -1.38
C VAL A 78 11.30 -4.11 -1.23
N TYR A 79 11.62 -3.00 -0.57
CA TYR A 79 12.99 -2.58 -0.35
C TYR A 79 13.51 -3.12 0.98
N ASP A 80 14.62 -3.85 0.94
CA ASP A 80 15.33 -4.19 2.17
C ASP A 80 15.93 -2.91 2.77
N ASN A 81 15.82 -2.76 4.06
CA ASN A 81 16.39 -1.63 4.82
C ASN A 81 15.84 -0.24 4.46
N ALA A 82 14.74 -0.13 3.73
CA ALA A 82 14.08 1.16 3.54
C ALA A 82 13.31 1.54 4.80
N PRO A 83 13.48 2.76 5.32
CA PRO A 83 12.70 3.24 6.47
C PRO A 83 11.29 3.62 6.06
N HIS A 84 10.42 3.78 7.05
CA HIS A 84 9.12 4.40 6.84
C HIS A 84 9.31 5.87 6.43
N LYS A 85 9.06 6.17 5.17
CA LYS A 85 9.29 7.51 4.64
C LYS A 85 8.24 7.88 3.60
N ILE A 86 7.67 9.04 3.79
CA ILE A 86 6.81 9.66 2.80
C ILE A 86 7.67 10.66 2.03
N GLY A 87 7.75 10.52 0.71
CA GLY A 87 8.52 11.39 -0.14
C GLY A 87 9.35 10.64 -1.18
N PRO A 88 10.32 11.31 -1.83
CA PRO A 88 11.06 10.73 -2.94
C PRO A 88 12.05 9.62 -2.55
N GLY A 89 12.23 9.34 -1.28
CA GLY A 89 13.10 8.26 -0.82
C GLY A 89 14.60 8.57 -0.84
N ASP A 90 14.97 9.85 -1.03
CA ASP A 90 16.37 10.28 -1.16
C ASP A 90 17.27 9.72 -0.05
N GLY A 91 18.43 9.20 -0.44
CA GLY A 91 19.38 8.60 0.48
C GLY A 91 18.96 7.27 1.08
N THR A 92 17.93 6.62 0.54
CA THR A 92 17.45 5.29 0.95
C THR A 92 17.44 4.33 -0.22
N PRO A 93 17.30 3.01 0.00
CA PRO A 93 17.12 2.05 -1.10
C PRO A 93 15.91 2.34 -2.01
N ALA A 94 14.95 3.11 -1.54
CA ALA A 94 13.77 3.51 -2.32
C ALA A 94 13.99 4.75 -3.19
N GLU A 95 15.22 5.30 -3.22
CA GLU A 95 15.53 6.44 -4.10
C GLU A 95 15.20 6.12 -5.55
N GLY A 96 14.50 7.03 -6.22
CA GLY A 96 14.10 6.84 -7.61
C GLY A 96 12.74 6.16 -7.81
N TRP A 97 12.04 5.75 -6.75
CA TRP A 97 10.74 5.09 -6.87
C TRP A 97 9.71 5.93 -7.64
N LEU A 98 9.77 7.25 -7.54
CA LEU A 98 8.87 8.14 -8.29
C LEU A 98 9.05 8.02 -9.81
N ASN A 99 10.29 7.91 -10.27
CA ASN A 99 10.59 7.72 -11.69
C ASN A 99 10.10 6.35 -12.17
N ASP A 100 10.27 5.32 -11.37
CA ASP A 100 9.79 3.97 -11.69
C ASP A 100 8.26 3.93 -11.74
N ALA A 101 7.59 4.59 -10.80
CA ALA A 101 6.14 4.71 -10.80
C ALA A 101 5.62 5.50 -12.00
N ALA A 102 6.30 6.59 -12.38
CA ALA A 102 5.96 7.37 -13.57
C ALA A 102 6.12 6.54 -14.85
N ALA A 103 7.21 5.79 -14.98
CA ALA A 103 7.43 4.89 -16.11
C ALA A 103 6.34 3.81 -16.21
N PHE A 104 5.96 3.21 -15.09
CA PHE A 104 4.85 2.27 -15.02
C PHE A 104 3.54 2.93 -15.49
N TRP A 105 3.25 4.13 -15.02
CA TRP A 105 2.06 4.88 -15.44
C TRP A 105 2.04 5.14 -16.95
N GLU A 106 3.16 5.57 -17.52
CA GLU A 106 3.29 5.81 -18.97
C GLU A 106 3.04 4.54 -19.77
N GLU A 107 3.61 3.42 -19.33
CA GLU A 107 3.41 2.12 -19.96
C GLU A 107 1.93 1.71 -19.96
N GLN A 108 1.27 1.79 -18.80
CA GLN A 108 -0.13 1.42 -18.67
C GLN A 108 -1.05 2.34 -19.50
N THR A 109 -0.74 3.63 -19.56
CA THR A 109 -1.49 4.59 -20.37
C THR A 109 -1.32 4.30 -21.86
N ALA A 110 -0.11 3.98 -22.30
CA ALA A 110 0.14 3.63 -23.70
C ALA A 110 -0.61 2.35 -24.11
N GLN A 111 -0.62 1.33 -23.24
CA GLN A 111 -1.37 0.10 -23.48
C GLN A 111 -2.88 0.35 -23.57
N ALA A 112 -3.43 1.19 -22.71
CA ALA A 112 -4.85 1.53 -22.71
C ALA A 112 -5.28 2.28 -23.97
N GLN A 113 -4.34 2.96 -24.66
CA GLN A 113 -4.60 3.71 -25.90
C GLN A 113 -4.45 2.85 -27.16
N GLN A 114 -3.97 1.62 -27.03
CA GLN A 114 -3.87 0.72 -28.20
C GLN A 114 -5.26 0.24 -28.62
N PRO A 115 -5.55 0.22 -29.92
CA PRO A 115 -6.81 -0.34 -30.39
C PRO A 115 -6.89 -1.83 -30.08
N ALA A 116 -8.08 -2.30 -29.72
CA ALA A 116 -8.34 -3.71 -29.54
C ALA A 116 -8.08 -4.47 -30.85
N ALA A 117 -7.33 -5.57 -30.75
CA ALA A 117 -7.02 -6.40 -31.89
C ALA A 117 -8.26 -7.14 -32.42
#